data_9661ea45875e18152e187062c2f99bf3
#
_entry.id   9661ea45875e18152e187062c2f99bf3
#
_cell.length_a   1.000
_cell.length_b   1.000
_cell.length_c   1.000
_cell.angle_alpha   90.00
_cell.angle_beta   90.00
_cell.angle_gamma   90.00
#
_symmetry.space_group_name_H-M   'P 1'
#
loop_
_entity.id
_entity.type
_entity.pdbx_description
1 polymer ?
#
loop_
_entity_poly.entity_id
_entity_poly.type
_entity_poly.pdbx_seq_one_letter_code
_entity_poly.pdbx_strand_id
1 'polypeptide(L)'
;MDKYSVKLYARAYRDLDEIYAYIANNLSEPGTALNMVDALEEAIFSLEQMPERGAIRRIGIYANAGYRQLFVKNYVIIYHVLKEKKEVHIVTVRYAPSNF
;
A
#
# COMPACT_ATOMS: atom_id res chain seq x y z
N MET A 1 7.78 -2.65 -22.65
CA MET A 1 7.79 -2.20 -21.26
C MET A 1 7.77 -3.37 -20.33
N ASP A 2 8.64 -3.33 -19.34
CA ASP A 2 8.72 -4.43 -18.38
C ASP A 2 7.54 -4.39 -17.42
N LYS A 3 6.93 -5.54 -17.24
CA LYS A 3 5.85 -5.69 -16.27
C LYS A 3 6.42 -6.34 -15.01
N TYR A 4 6.18 -5.71 -13.87
CA TYR A 4 6.61 -6.24 -12.58
C TYR A 4 5.52 -7.09 -11.98
N SER A 5 5.92 -8.08 -11.17
CA SER A 5 4.98 -8.87 -10.38
C SER A 5 4.80 -8.21 -9.02
N VAL A 6 3.55 -8.00 -8.62
CA VAL A 6 3.26 -7.40 -7.32
C VAL A 6 2.92 -8.51 -6.33
N LYS A 7 3.61 -8.50 -5.20
CA LYS A 7 3.40 -9.47 -4.12
C LYS A 7 3.13 -8.73 -2.83
N LEU A 8 2.14 -9.19 -2.07
CA LEU A 8 1.79 -8.58 -0.78
C LEU A 8 2.31 -9.45 0.35
N TYR A 9 2.96 -8.82 1.32
CA TYR A 9 3.35 -9.50 2.55
C TYR A 9 2.10 -9.80 3.36
N ALA A 10 2.19 -10.80 4.23
CA ALA A 10 1.07 -11.18 5.11
C ALA A 10 0.57 -9.96 5.90
N ARG A 11 1.48 -9.09 6.32
CA ARG A 11 1.13 -7.86 7.02
C ARG A 11 0.23 -6.96 6.18
N ALA A 12 0.53 -6.83 4.90
CA ALA A 12 -0.25 -5.97 4.01
C ALA A 12 -1.67 -6.51 3.83
N TYR A 13 -1.82 -7.83 3.69
CA TYR A 13 -3.15 -8.43 3.63
C TYR A 13 -3.95 -8.16 4.90
N ARG A 14 -3.31 -8.32 6.05
CA ARG A 14 -3.94 -8.04 7.35
C ARG A 14 -4.35 -6.58 7.46
N ASP A 15 -3.47 -5.68 7.01
CA ASP A 15 -3.76 -4.26 7.04
C ASP A 15 -5.01 -3.92 6.23
N LEU A 16 -5.15 -4.51 5.04
CA LEU A 16 -6.34 -4.28 4.21
C LEU A 16 -7.61 -4.80 4.88
N ASP A 17 -7.53 -5.97 5.51
CA ASP A 17 -8.67 -6.52 6.25
C ASP A 17 -9.04 -5.64 7.42
N GLU A 18 -8.06 -5.12 8.15
CA GLU A 18 -8.30 -4.24 9.30
C GLU A 18 -8.90 -2.90 8.87
N ILE A 19 -8.43 -2.35 7.74
CA ILE A 19 -8.98 -1.11 7.20
C ILE A 19 -10.45 -1.31 6.84
N TYR A 20 -10.76 -2.42 6.15
CA TYR A 20 -12.14 -2.73 5.81
C TYR A 20 -13.00 -2.85 7.06
N ALA A 21 -12.54 -3.65 8.04
CA ALA A 21 -13.29 -3.89 9.27
C ALA A 21 -13.53 -2.60 10.06
N TYR A 22 -12.52 -1.73 10.12
CA TYR A 22 -12.64 -0.45 10.84
C TYR A 22 -13.74 0.41 10.21
N ILE A 23 -13.68 0.61 8.90
CA ILE A 23 -14.65 1.48 8.21
C ILE A 23 -16.04 0.85 8.23
N ALA A 24 -16.14 -0.44 7.94
CA ALA A 24 -17.42 -1.13 7.85
C ALA A 24 -18.12 -1.21 9.21
N ASN A 25 -17.37 -1.52 10.26
CA ASN A 25 -17.95 -1.80 11.58
C ASN A 25 -17.95 -0.59 12.51
N ASN A 26 -16.83 0.12 12.60
CA ASN A 26 -16.72 1.26 13.52
C ASN A 26 -17.41 2.49 13.01
N LEU A 27 -17.38 2.71 11.69
CA LEU A 27 -18.03 3.87 11.06
C LEU A 27 -19.37 3.51 10.45
N SER A 28 -19.77 2.23 10.52
CA SER A 28 -21.03 1.72 9.99
C SER A 28 -21.24 2.06 8.51
N GLU A 29 -20.18 1.98 7.72
CA GLU A 29 -20.24 2.33 6.30
C GLU A 29 -19.59 1.26 5.43
N PRO A 30 -20.24 0.08 5.24
CA PRO A 30 -19.64 -1.01 4.46
C PRO A 30 -19.40 -0.65 3.00
N GLY A 31 -20.23 0.19 2.40
CA GLY A 31 -20.03 0.65 1.02
C GLY A 31 -18.75 1.48 0.89
N THR A 32 -18.52 2.38 1.83
CA THR A 32 -17.31 3.20 1.89
C THR A 32 -16.09 2.32 2.14
N ALA A 33 -16.22 1.30 2.99
CA ALA A 33 -15.14 0.36 3.28
C ALA A 33 -14.71 -0.37 2.00
N LEU A 34 -15.69 -0.86 1.24
CA LEU A 34 -15.40 -1.57 0.00
C LEU A 34 -14.72 -0.65 -1.01
N ASN A 35 -15.24 0.57 -1.16
CA ASN A 35 -14.64 1.54 -2.09
C ASN A 35 -13.20 1.88 -1.70
N MET A 36 -12.92 1.98 -0.41
CA MET A 36 -11.58 2.30 0.07
C MET A 36 -10.60 1.16 -0.24
N VAL A 37 -11.01 -0.07 0.05
CA VAL A 37 -10.17 -1.23 -0.24
C VAL A 37 -9.96 -1.39 -1.74
N ASP A 38 -11.01 -1.18 -2.54
CA ASP A 38 -10.87 -1.24 -4.00
C ASP A 38 -9.87 -0.19 -4.51
N ALA A 39 -9.91 1.03 -3.97
CA ALA A 39 -8.97 2.08 -4.36
C ALA A 39 -7.54 1.71 -4.00
N LEU A 40 -7.34 1.11 -2.82
CA LEU A 40 -6.03 0.65 -2.38
C LEU A 40 -5.51 -0.47 -3.28
N GLU A 41 -6.36 -1.43 -3.61
CA GLU A 41 -5.96 -2.54 -4.48
C GLU A 41 -5.63 -2.06 -5.89
N GLU A 42 -6.42 -1.12 -6.41
CA GLU A 42 -6.15 -0.55 -7.73
C GLU A 42 -4.79 0.15 -7.75
N ALA A 43 -4.48 0.92 -6.71
CA ALA A 43 -3.18 1.59 -6.59
C ALA A 43 -2.05 0.57 -6.49
N ILE A 44 -2.23 -0.49 -5.70
CA ILE A 44 -1.24 -1.55 -5.54
C ILE A 44 -0.94 -2.20 -6.89
N PHE A 45 -1.97 -2.59 -7.63
CA PHE A 45 -1.74 -3.27 -8.90
C PHE A 45 -1.26 -2.35 -10.01
N SER A 46 -1.44 -1.03 -9.88
CA SER A 46 -0.85 -0.08 -10.82
C SER A 46 0.67 -0.14 -10.81
N LEU A 47 1.26 -0.66 -9.73
CA LEU A 47 2.71 -0.79 -9.61
C LEU A 47 3.29 -1.87 -10.52
N GLU A 48 2.47 -2.71 -11.11
CA GLU A 48 2.91 -3.65 -12.15
C GLU A 48 3.46 -2.91 -13.36
N GLN A 49 2.84 -1.80 -13.71
CA GLN A 49 3.23 -0.99 -14.87
C GLN A 49 4.16 0.16 -14.50
N MET A 50 3.99 0.71 -13.30
CA MET A 50 4.74 1.88 -12.84
C MET A 50 5.28 1.63 -11.43
N PRO A 51 6.29 0.75 -11.30
CA PRO A 51 6.79 0.40 -9.96
C PRO A 51 7.40 1.58 -9.19
N GLU A 52 7.84 2.60 -9.89
CA GLU A 52 8.49 3.74 -9.25
C GLU A 52 7.58 4.97 -9.16
N ARG A 53 6.25 4.80 -9.28
CA ARG A 53 5.34 5.94 -9.21
C ARG A 53 5.29 6.58 -7.82
N GLY A 54 5.57 5.84 -6.77
CA GLY A 54 5.63 6.39 -5.41
C GLY A 54 7.00 6.99 -5.12
N ALA A 55 7.04 7.95 -4.19
CA ALA A 55 8.28 8.61 -3.79
C ALA A 55 9.06 7.74 -2.79
N ILE A 56 10.35 7.98 -2.69
CA ILE A 56 11.19 7.33 -1.67
C ILE A 56 10.71 7.78 -0.29
N ARG A 57 10.55 6.82 0.63
CA ARG A 57 10.13 7.11 2.00
C ARG A 57 11.30 7.71 2.78
N ARG A 58 11.10 8.88 3.38
CA ARG A 58 12.17 9.60 4.06
C ARG A 58 11.90 9.84 5.55
N ILE A 59 10.78 9.33 6.05
CA ILE A 59 10.41 9.50 7.47
C ILE A 59 10.01 8.17 8.07
N GLY A 60 10.13 8.06 9.39
CA GLY A 60 9.69 6.90 10.15
C GLY A 60 10.61 5.71 10.03
N ILE A 61 10.10 4.56 10.43
CA ILE A 61 10.89 3.32 10.49
C ILE A 61 11.29 2.78 9.12
N TYR A 62 10.61 3.21 8.06
CA TYR A 62 10.94 2.78 6.70
C TYR A 62 11.78 3.80 5.95
N ALA A 63 12.31 4.82 6.66
CA ALA A 63 13.09 5.87 6.01
C ALA A 63 14.46 5.37 5.57
N ASN A 64 14.92 5.90 4.43
CA ASN A 64 16.30 5.73 3.97
C ASN A 64 16.74 4.28 3.76
N ALA A 65 15.81 3.37 3.54
CA ALA A 65 16.11 1.96 3.32
C ALA A 65 15.61 1.47 1.94
N GLY A 66 15.38 2.39 1.02
CA GLY A 66 14.93 2.05 -0.33
C GLY A 66 13.44 1.82 -0.44
N TYR A 67 12.69 1.96 0.63
CA TYR A 67 11.24 1.83 0.57
C TYR A 67 10.61 3.04 -0.10
N ARG A 68 9.51 2.79 -0.80
CA ARG A 68 8.72 3.85 -1.44
C ARG A 68 7.35 3.96 -0.78
N GLN A 69 6.72 5.11 -0.95
CA GLN A 69 5.40 5.41 -0.41
C GLN A 69 4.46 5.85 -1.53
N LEU A 70 3.23 5.38 -1.46
CA LEU A 70 2.19 5.79 -2.39
C LEU A 70 0.94 6.12 -1.58
N PHE A 71 0.52 7.38 -1.63
CA PHE A 71 -0.64 7.82 -0.86
C PHE A 71 -1.92 7.55 -1.63
N VAL A 72 -2.91 7.02 -0.92
CA VAL A 72 -4.27 6.81 -1.45
C VAL A 72 -5.23 7.34 -0.40
N LYS A 73 -5.78 8.52 -0.64
CA LYS A 73 -6.63 9.21 0.34
C LYS A 73 -5.86 9.38 1.66
N ASN A 74 -6.41 8.89 2.77
CA ASN A 74 -5.78 9.01 4.09
C ASN A 74 -4.84 7.86 4.43
N TYR A 75 -4.55 6.99 3.46
CA TYR A 75 -3.70 5.82 3.69
C TYR A 75 -2.43 5.92 2.88
N VAL A 76 -1.40 5.23 3.32
CA VAL A 76 -0.13 5.15 2.61
C VAL A 76 0.27 3.69 2.44
N ILE A 77 0.66 3.36 1.22
CA ILE A 77 1.17 2.03 0.86
C ILE A 77 2.69 2.13 0.90
N ILE A 78 3.32 1.30 1.73
CA ILE A 78 4.78 1.21 1.80
C ILE A 78 5.20 -0.02 1.02
N TYR A 79 6.12 0.16 0.07
CA TYR A 79 6.51 -0.94 -0.78
C TYR A 79 7.99 -0.86 -1.16
N HIS A 80 8.49 -1.95 -1.71
CA HIS A 80 9.88 -2.10 -2.08
C HIS A 80 9.96 -2.65 -3.51
N VAL A 81 10.82 -2.06 -4.33
CA VAL A 81 10.99 -2.49 -5.73
C VAL A 81 12.27 -3.28 -5.84
N LEU A 82 12.15 -4.53 -6.28
CA LEU A 82 13.30 -5.40 -6.52
C LEU A 82 13.51 -5.49 -8.03
N LYS A 83 14.32 -4.60 -8.56
CA LYS A 83 14.50 -4.46 -10.00
C LYS A 83 15.06 -5.70 -10.67
N GLU A 84 16.00 -6.38 -10.01
CA GLU A 84 16.62 -7.57 -10.56
C GLU A 84 15.65 -8.71 -10.75
N LYS A 85 14.68 -8.82 -9.85
CA LYS A 85 13.64 -9.86 -9.92
C LYS A 85 12.40 -9.38 -10.65
N LYS A 86 12.32 -8.10 -10.94
CA LYS A 86 11.12 -7.45 -11.49
C LYS A 86 9.90 -7.73 -10.60
N GLU A 87 10.08 -7.48 -9.31
CA GLU A 87 9.03 -7.67 -8.31
C GLU A 87 8.83 -6.40 -7.51
N VAL A 88 7.58 -6.18 -7.09
CA VAL A 88 7.22 -5.14 -6.15
C VAL A 88 6.63 -5.84 -4.93
N HIS A 89 7.20 -5.57 -3.76
CA HIS A 89 6.74 -6.17 -2.51
C HIS A 89 6.01 -5.12 -1.69
N ILE A 90 4.73 -5.34 -1.47
CA ILE A 90 3.91 -4.46 -0.64
C ILE A 90 4.12 -4.87 0.81
N VAL A 91 4.71 -3.99 1.59
CA VAL A 91 5.12 -4.30 2.97
C VAL A 91 3.97 -4.08 3.94
N THR A 92 3.33 -2.93 3.85
CA THR A 92 2.26 -2.57 4.77
C THR A 92 1.40 -1.45 4.16
N VAL A 93 0.19 -1.33 4.68
CA VAL A 93 -0.71 -0.21 4.35
C VAL A 93 -1.11 0.42 5.67
N ARG A 94 -0.81 1.71 5.83
CA ARG A 94 -1.02 2.41 7.10
C ARG A 94 -1.89 3.65 6.92
N TYR A 95 -2.55 4.03 8.00
CA TYR A 95 -3.22 5.32 8.07
C TYR A 95 -2.13 6.40 8.06
N ALA A 96 -2.14 7.26 7.04
CA ALA A 96 -1.03 8.18 6.80
C ALA A 96 -0.72 9.15 7.95
N PRO A 97 -1.74 9.70 8.67
CA PRO A 97 -1.46 10.57 9.81
C PRO A 97 -0.83 9.89 11.02
N SER A 98 -0.79 8.54 11.05
CA SER A 98 -0.17 7.83 12.17
C SER A 98 1.35 7.96 12.11
N ASN A 99 1.96 8.02 13.29
CA ASN A 99 3.42 8.03 13.41
C ASN A 99 3.98 6.62 13.30
N PHE A 100 4.81 6.41 12.28
CA PHE A 100 5.50 5.12 12.15
C PHE A 100 6.76 5.25 11.32
#